data_3890d3f8e3fe5fd434e25e1335791abf
#
_entry.id   3890d3f8e3fe5fd434e25e1335791abf
#
_cell.length_a   1.000
_cell.length_b   1.000
_cell.length_c   1.000
_cell.angle_alpha   90.00
_cell.angle_beta   90.00
_cell.angle_gamma   90.00
#
_symmetry.space_group_name_H-M   'P 1'
#
loop_
_entity.id
_entity.type
_entity.pdbx_description
1 polymer ?
#
loop_
_entity_poly.entity_id
_entity_poly.type
_entity_poly.pdbx_seq_one_letter_code
_entity_poly.pdbx_strand_id
1 'polypeptide(L)'
;MISPKAATRLLATLGGLAVIGTALAGCSGSGSSASSGSGKTSISVLAGGNDAASSKLANDLATAFHKANPSVTVKMETRPGGTDGDNLIKTRLSTQSMNDVFFYNSGSLFQALHPDTQLQPLTDESWAKDLTADFKKTVSTDKGLYGAPQGTTFDGGVMYNKKVYAQLGLSVPQTWDDFISNSEKIKAAGITPILASYGDTWTSQLFVLADFANVAAQDKNWADDYTDNKSNAKYAKEPALEGFTHTQEVFDKGLVNKDYASLTNVNALKLLATGKAAQYPMITSVIANVVQSNPDQVNDIGYFALPSDSGTPHATVWEANGAYIPKSTTGDKLAAAKKFVAFINSPTGCKIQADAGTPAGPFATSACTVPDNAPALVKDELKYQEDNQTGLALEFLSPIKGPNLEKILIQVGSGISTAKQGAALYDQDVKAQAQQLGVKGW
;
A
#
# COMPACT_ATOMS: atom_id res chain seq x y z
N MET A 1 -7.44 59.10 -10.20
CA MET A 1 -6.43 60.16 -10.07
C MET A 1 -5.06 59.52 -9.95
N ILE A 2 -4.29 59.81 -10.97
CA ILE A 2 -2.81 59.93 -11.04
C ILE A 2 -1.95 58.66 -10.88
N SER A 3 -1.57 58.15 -12.03
CA SER A 3 -0.26 57.59 -12.42
C SER A 3 0.82 58.69 -12.43
N PRO A 4 2.12 58.53 -12.79
CA PRO A 4 2.97 57.40 -13.15
C PRO A 4 4.49 57.64 -12.93
N LYS A 5 5.34 56.68 -13.50
CA LYS A 5 6.72 56.89 -14.05
C LYS A 5 7.87 56.94 -13.01
N ALA A 6 9.06 56.36 -13.20
CA ALA A 6 9.90 56.45 -14.39
C ALA A 6 10.99 55.32 -14.41
N ALA A 7 11.34 54.99 -15.59
CA ALA A 7 12.52 54.26 -16.07
C ALA A 7 13.81 55.11 -16.05
N THR A 8 15.00 54.48 -16.02
CA THR A 8 16.29 54.92 -16.62
C THR A 8 17.28 53.78 -16.49
N ARG A 9 17.72 53.08 -17.46
CA ARG A 9 18.66 53.18 -18.56
C ARG A 9 20.14 53.43 -18.19
N LEU A 10 20.97 52.53 -18.77
CA LEU A 10 22.32 52.66 -19.34
C LEU A 10 23.48 52.56 -18.30
N LEU A 11 24.67 51.94 -18.63
CA LEU A 11 25.45 51.82 -19.85
C LEU A 11 26.49 50.67 -19.69
N ALA A 12 26.90 50.16 -20.83
CA ALA A 12 28.00 49.20 -21.02
C ALA A 12 29.38 49.90 -20.97
N THR A 13 30.41 49.11 -20.61
CA THR A 13 31.79 49.40 -21.12
C THR A 13 32.55 48.09 -21.37
N LEU A 14 33.10 48.07 -22.59
CA LEU A 14 34.03 47.08 -23.15
C LEU A 14 35.46 47.27 -22.58
N GLY A 15 36.25 46.24 -22.73
CA GLY A 15 37.75 46.25 -22.80
C GLY A 15 38.32 45.15 -21.90
N GLY A 16 39.23 44.32 -22.31
CA GLY A 16 40.01 44.16 -23.50
C GLY A 16 40.88 42.88 -23.39
N LEU A 17 41.28 42.36 -24.52
CA LEU A 17 42.13 41.17 -24.74
C LEU A 17 43.49 41.22 -24.02
N ALA A 18 43.95 40.05 -23.59
CA ALA A 18 45.36 39.68 -23.68
C ALA A 18 45.51 38.16 -23.86
N VAL A 19 45.98 37.77 -25.03
CA VAL A 19 46.44 36.45 -25.41
C VAL A 19 47.94 36.37 -25.07
N ILE A 20 48.37 35.34 -24.37
CA ILE A 20 49.76 34.84 -24.45
C ILE A 20 49.68 33.31 -24.41
N GLY A 21 50.05 32.71 -25.53
CA GLY A 21 50.33 31.28 -25.67
C GLY A 21 51.79 30.97 -25.46
N THR A 22 52.04 29.73 -25.05
CA THR A 22 53.28 28.92 -25.36
C THR A 22 53.02 27.54 -24.76
N ALA A 23 53.00 26.55 -25.46
CA ALA A 23 53.94 25.70 -26.20
C ALA A 23 54.06 24.32 -25.55
N LEU A 24 53.72 23.34 -26.36
CA LEU A 24 53.96 21.91 -26.31
C LEU A 24 55.18 21.39 -25.55
N ALA A 25 54.93 20.29 -24.81
CA ALA A 25 55.86 19.16 -24.83
C ALA A 25 55.06 17.89 -24.50
N GLY A 26 54.97 17.00 -25.45
CA GLY A 26 54.37 15.69 -25.32
C GLY A 26 55.31 14.72 -24.62
N CYS A 27 54.73 13.72 -23.97
CA CYS A 27 55.32 12.39 -23.83
C CYS A 27 54.22 11.35 -23.74
N SER A 28 54.21 10.48 -24.72
CA SER A 28 53.48 9.23 -24.80
C SER A 28 53.80 8.33 -23.62
N GLY A 29 52.78 7.87 -22.96
CA GLY A 29 52.86 6.82 -21.91
C GLY A 29 51.52 6.07 -21.92
N SER A 30 51.39 5.07 -22.80
CA SER A 30 50.33 4.06 -22.68
C SER A 30 50.44 3.32 -21.39
N GLY A 31 49.52 3.59 -20.50
CA GLY A 31 49.29 2.84 -19.27
C GLY A 31 47.81 2.87 -19.00
N SER A 32 47.06 1.94 -19.59
CA SER A 32 45.69 1.62 -19.16
C SER A 32 45.75 1.02 -17.80
N SER A 33 45.98 1.85 -16.78
CA SER A 33 45.64 1.47 -15.40
C SER A 33 44.14 1.53 -15.30
N ALA A 34 43.49 0.38 -15.52
CA ALA A 34 42.18 0.15 -14.96
C ALA A 34 42.34 0.41 -13.45
N SER A 35 42.00 1.62 -13.03
CA SER A 35 41.82 1.91 -11.62
C SER A 35 40.65 1.05 -11.16
N SER A 36 40.98 -0.12 -10.62
CA SER A 36 40.10 -0.83 -9.69
C SER A 36 39.89 0.05 -8.46
N GLY A 37 39.19 1.17 -8.66
CA GLY A 37 38.64 1.93 -7.58
C GLY A 37 37.76 0.97 -6.79
N SER A 38 37.99 0.82 -5.50
CA SER A 38 37.09 0.19 -4.55
C SER A 38 35.75 0.97 -4.61
N GLY A 39 34.97 0.67 -5.63
CA GLY A 39 33.79 1.43 -6.00
C GLY A 39 32.72 1.24 -4.96
N LYS A 40 32.58 2.22 -4.09
CA LYS A 40 31.40 2.32 -3.22
C LYS A 40 30.22 2.74 -4.10
N THR A 41 29.26 1.81 -4.27
CA THR A 41 28.01 2.09 -4.99
C THR A 41 26.98 2.63 -4.00
N SER A 42 26.26 3.68 -4.37
CA SER A 42 25.13 4.18 -3.59
C SER A 42 23.85 4.01 -4.38
N ILE A 43 22.86 3.34 -3.79
CA ILE A 43 21.51 3.22 -4.31
C ILE A 43 20.52 3.98 -3.44
N SER A 44 19.44 4.46 -4.07
CA SER A 44 18.30 5.09 -3.41
C SER A 44 17.11 4.14 -3.41
N VAL A 45 16.36 4.09 -2.30
CA VAL A 45 15.17 3.25 -2.14
C VAL A 45 14.01 4.11 -1.68
N LEU A 46 12.87 4.06 -2.39
CA LEU A 46 11.64 4.73 -2.01
C LEU A 46 10.73 3.73 -1.30
N ALA A 47 10.55 3.89 0.00
CA ALA A 47 9.63 3.07 0.81
C ALA A 47 8.22 3.70 0.85
N GLY A 48 7.19 2.87 0.95
CA GLY A 48 5.83 3.31 1.18
C GLY A 48 5.63 3.68 2.65
N GLY A 49 4.72 4.64 2.90
CA GLY A 49 4.41 5.14 4.22
C GLY A 49 5.42 6.16 4.75
N ASN A 50 4.89 7.22 5.34
CA ASN A 50 5.67 8.28 6.01
C ASN A 50 5.52 8.22 7.53
N ASP A 51 5.00 7.12 8.06
CA ASP A 51 4.89 6.83 9.48
C ASP A 51 6.22 6.29 10.07
N ALA A 52 6.28 6.26 11.40
CA ALA A 52 7.49 5.88 12.10
C ALA A 52 7.84 4.39 11.93
N ALA A 53 6.84 3.49 11.82
CA ALA A 53 7.07 2.06 11.63
C ALA A 53 7.67 1.77 10.25
N SER A 54 7.09 2.35 9.20
CA SER A 54 7.60 2.25 7.83
C SER A 54 9.01 2.79 7.71
N SER A 55 9.28 3.95 8.31
CA SER A 55 10.60 4.57 8.33
C SER A 55 11.63 3.72 9.09
N LYS A 56 11.23 3.13 10.22
CA LYS A 56 12.10 2.25 11.01
C LYS A 56 12.47 1.00 10.22
N LEU A 57 11.48 0.30 9.67
CA LEU A 57 11.71 -0.91 8.86
C LEU A 57 12.67 -0.63 7.69
N ALA A 58 12.42 0.46 6.96
CA ALA A 58 13.25 0.86 5.84
C ALA A 58 14.72 1.07 6.26
N ASN A 59 14.96 1.80 7.37
CA ASN A 59 16.30 2.06 7.90
C ASN A 59 16.97 0.80 8.44
N ASP A 60 16.25 -0.10 9.10
CA ASP A 60 16.77 -1.36 9.61
C ASP A 60 17.24 -2.27 8.45
N LEU A 61 16.44 -2.38 7.38
CA LEU A 61 16.83 -3.11 6.17
C LEU A 61 18.07 -2.51 5.51
N ALA A 62 18.12 -1.19 5.34
CA ALA A 62 19.28 -0.49 4.76
C ALA A 62 20.55 -0.70 5.58
N THR A 63 20.44 -0.61 6.90
CA THR A 63 21.57 -0.79 7.83
C THR A 63 22.11 -2.21 7.80
N ALA A 64 21.22 -3.20 7.87
CA ALA A 64 21.60 -4.60 7.85
C ALA A 64 22.17 -5.01 6.48
N PHE A 65 21.59 -4.51 5.38
CA PHE A 65 22.13 -4.73 4.05
C PHE A 65 23.55 -4.16 3.90
N HIS A 66 23.79 -2.90 4.34
CA HIS A 66 25.10 -2.29 4.29
C HIS A 66 26.14 -3.09 5.12
N LYS A 67 25.72 -3.61 6.29
CA LYS A 67 26.61 -4.47 7.10
C LYS A 67 27.01 -5.75 6.35
N ALA A 68 26.08 -6.36 5.59
CA ALA A 68 26.35 -7.54 4.78
C ALA A 68 27.08 -7.22 3.46
N ASN A 69 26.96 -5.98 2.96
CA ASN A 69 27.51 -5.50 1.70
C ASN A 69 28.20 -4.14 1.88
N PRO A 70 29.39 -4.05 2.52
CA PRO A 70 30.02 -2.79 2.91
C PRO A 70 30.38 -1.85 1.73
N SER A 71 30.47 -2.40 0.52
CA SER A 71 30.69 -1.64 -0.71
C SER A 71 29.43 -0.93 -1.23
N VAL A 72 28.25 -1.21 -0.69
CA VAL A 72 26.98 -0.62 -1.12
C VAL A 72 26.37 0.21 0.01
N THR A 73 26.03 1.46 -0.26
CA THR A 73 25.25 2.32 0.65
C THR A 73 23.82 2.44 0.14
N VAL A 74 22.84 2.32 1.04
CA VAL A 74 21.42 2.51 0.72
C VAL A 74 20.93 3.81 1.35
N LYS A 75 20.34 4.69 0.52
CA LYS A 75 19.67 5.91 0.96
C LYS A 75 18.18 5.69 0.91
N MET A 76 17.52 5.72 2.07
CA MET A 76 16.07 5.55 2.18
C MET A 76 15.36 6.89 2.00
N GLU A 77 14.26 6.88 1.26
CA GLU A 77 13.29 7.96 1.13
C GLU A 77 11.89 7.35 1.37
N THR A 78 10.98 8.10 1.94
CA THR A 78 9.60 7.67 2.16
C THR A 78 8.63 8.52 1.34
N ARG A 79 7.46 7.97 1.03
CA ARG A 79 6.38 8.64 0.32
C ARG A 79 5.05 8.51 1.06
N PRO A 80 4.09 9.42 0.85
CA PRO A 80 2.73 9.25 1.36
C PRO A 80 2.06 8.00 0.76
N GLY A 81 1.03 7.51 1.44
CA GLY A 81 0.10 6.51 0.90
C GLY A 81 -0.95 7.15 -0.01
N GLY A 82 -1.85 6.32 -0.56
CA GLY A 82 -2.99 6.74 -1.36
C GLY A 82 -2.63 7.38 -2.70
N THR A 83 -3.58 8.11 -3.27
CA THR A 83 -3.48 8.72 -4.61
C THR A 83 -2.25 9.63 -4.76
N ASP A 84 -1.86 10.36 -3.73
CA ASP A 84 -0.69 11.25 -3.81
C ASP A 84 0.61 10.44 -3.98
N GLY A 85 0.74 9.34 -3.25
CA GLY A 85 1.85 8.41 -3.40
C GLY A 85 1.88 7.72 -4.75
N ASP A 86 0.72 7.31 -5.26
CA ASP A 86 0.58 6.70 -6.59
C ASP A 86 0.98 7.67 -7.69
N ASN A 87 0.52 8.92 -7.61
CA ASN A 87 0.88 9.97 -8.56
C ASN A 87 2.38 10.28 -8.54
N LEU A 88 3.00 10.29 -7.35
CA LEU A 88 4.44 10.48 -7.22
C LEU A 88 5.21 9.37 -7.96
N ILE A 89 4.83 8.10 -7.77
CA ILE A 89 5.48 6.96 -8.44
C ILE A 89 5.32 7.07 -9.95
N LYS A 90 4.10 7.26 -10.46
CA LYS A 90 3.83 7.40 -11.90
C LYS A 90 4.62 8.56 -12.52
N THR A 91 4.67 9.70 -11.83
CA THR A 91 5.43 10.88 -12.27
C THR A 91 6.92 10.59 -12.32
N ARG A 92 7.51 10.01 -11.26
CA ARG A 92 8.94 9.71 -11.23
C ARG A 92 9.34 8.65 -12.25
N LEU A 93 8.51 7.65 -12.51
CA LEU A 93 8.75 6.65 -13.57
C LEU A 93 8.72 7.31 -14.96
N SER A 94 7.70 8.11 -15.25
CA SER A 94 7.56 8.77 -16.57
C SER A 94 8.68 9.77 -16.86
N THR A 95 9.22 10.43 -15.83
CA THR A 95 10.34 11.38 -15.95
C THR A 95 11.71 10.73 -15.77
N GLN A 96 11.78 9.41 -15.61
CA GLN A 96 13.01 8.63 -15.35
C GLN A 96 13.80 9.11 -14.12
N SER A 97 13.10 9.70 -13.14
CA SER A 97 13.68 10.21 -11.88
C SER A 97 13.34 9.34 -10.67
N MET A 98 12.88 8.09 -10.90
CA MET A 98 12.58 7.15 -9.82
C MET A 98 13.85 6.73 -9.08
N ASN A 99 13.70 6.43 -7.78
CA ASN A 99 14.73 5.82 -6.95
C ASN A 99 15.18 4.48 -7.55
N ASP A 100 16.40 4.05 -7.25
CA ASP A 100 16.99 2.82 -7.82
C ASP A 100 16.19 1.54 -7.45
N VAL A 101 15.50 1.54 -6.31
CA VAL A 101 14.47 0.56 -5.92
C VAL A 101 13.27 1.31 -5.34
N PHE A 102 12.06 0.80 -5.52
CA PHE A 102 10.88 1.35 -4.87
C PHE A 102 9.91 0.26 -4.42
N PHE A 103 9.22 0.48 -3.32
CA PHE A 103 8.18 -0.40 -2.81
C PHE A 103 6.81 0.15 -3.22
N TYR A 104 5.99 -0.74 -3.78
CA TYR A 104 4.65 -0.37 -4.27
C TYR A 104 3.71 -1.58 -4.27
N ASN A 105 2.43 -1.30 -4.38
CA ASN A 105 1.41 -2.34 -4.46
C ASN A 105 1.68 -3.32 -5.61
N SER A 106 1.29 -4.56 -5.42
CA SER A 106 1.17 -5.58 -6.46
C SER A 106 -0.22 -5.51 -7.13
N GLY A 107 -0.54 -6.40 -8.05
CA GLY A 107 -1.84 -6.47 -8.72
C GLY A 107 -2.12 -5.32 -9.69
N SER A 108 -3.35 -4.80 -9.69
CA SER A 108 -3.82 -3.80 -10.66
C SER A 108 -3.02 -2.50 -10.63
N LEU A 109 -2.57 -2.05 -9.45
CA LEU A 109 -1.74 -0.85 -9.33
C LEU A 109 -0.36 -1.05 -9.95
N PHE A 110 0.25 -2.23 -9.81
CA PHE A 110 1.47 -2.59 -10.54
C PHE A 110 1.23 -2.61 -12.05
N GLN A 111 0.13 -3.20 -12.54
CA GLN A 111 -0.19 -3.22 -13.97
C GLN A 111 -0.32 -1.79 -14.53
N ALA A 112 -0.88 -0.86 -13.77
CA ALA A 112 -1.02 0.54 -14.14
C ALA A 112 0.33 1.30 -14.25
N LEU A 113 1.45 0.71 -13.83
CA LEU A 113 2.79 1.27 -14.02
C LEU A 113 3.39 0.93 -15.40
N HIS A 114 2.71 0.15 -16.25
CA HIS A 114 3.25 -0.35 -17.53
C HIS A 114 4.59 -1.09 -17.37
N PRO A 115 4.64 -2.18 -16.55
CA PRO A 115 5.88 -2.82 -16.09
C PRO A 115 6.83 -3.21 -17.22
N ASP A 116 6.33 -3.68 -18.36
CA ASP A 116 7.13 -4.11 -19.50
C ASP A 116 8.05 -2.99 -20.08
N THR A 117 7.65 -1.75 -19.90
CA THR A 117 8.39 -0.57 -20.41
C THR A 117 9.10 0.21 -19.31
N GLN A 118 8.59 0.18 -18.09
CA GLN A 118 9.07 1.02 -17.00
C GLN A 118 9.97 0.30 -16.01
N LEU A 119 9.93 -1.06 -15.93
CA LEU A 119 10.62 -1.82 -14.89
C LEU A 119 11.66 -2.78 -15.48
N GLN A 120 12.66 -3.11 -14.66
CA GLN A 120 13.64 -4.15 -14.94
C GLN A 120 13.02 -5.55 -14.69
N PRO A 121 13.17 -6.51 -15.60
CA PRO A 121 12.73 -7.88 -15.35
C PRO A 121 13.61 -8.55 -14.29
N LEU A 122 12.98 -9.35 -13.43
CA LEU A 122 13.59 -10.11 -12.33
C LEU A 122 13.37 -11.63 -12.49
N THR A 123 12.95 -12.06 -13.66
CA THR A 123 12.60 -13.48 -13.94
C THR A 123 13.74 -14.45 -13.65
N ASP A 124 14.99 -14.03 -13.99
CA ASP A 124 16.18 -14.88 -13.86
C ASP A 124 16.86 -14.81 -12.48
N GLU A 125 16.26 -14.07 -11.53
CA GLU A 125 16.80 -13.99 -10.18
C GLU A 125 16.62 -15.32 -9.42
N SER A 126 17.66 -15.75 -8.71
CA SER A 126 17.69 -17.08 -8.07
C SER A 126 16.59 -17.29 -7.03
N TRP A 127 16.13 -16.22 -6.37
CA TRP A 127 15.04 -16.25 -5.39
C TRP A 127 13.64 -16.35 -6.02
N ALA A 128 13.49 -16.08 -7.33
CA ALA A 128 12.18 -16.08 -7.99
C ALA A 128 11.48 -17.47 -7.94
N LYS A 129 12.26 -18.57 -7.83
CA LYS A 129 11.73 -19.93 -7.69
C LYS A 129 11.00 -20.16 -6.36
N ASP A 130 11.41 -19.43 -5.30
CA ASP A 130 10.92 -19.59 -3.93
C ASP A 130 9.62 -18.81 -3.65
N LEU A 131 9.18 -17.97 -4.60
CA LEU A 131 7.94 -17.21 -4.50
C LEU A 131 6.70 -18.10 -4.61
N THR A 132 5.64 -17.74 -3.88
CA THR A 132 4.32 -18.36 -4.02
C THR A 132 3.77 -18.15 -5.45
N ALA A 133 2.94 -19.08 -5.91
CA ALA A 133 2.34 -18.99 -7.24
C ALA A 133 1.42 -17.77 -7.37
N ASP A 134 0.69 -17.43 -6.31
CA ASP A 134 -0.25 -16.32 -6.30
C ASP A 134 0.50 -14.98 -6.35
N PHE A 135 1.51 -14.77 -5.52
CA PHE A 135 2.32 -13.55 -5.60
C PHE A 135 2.98 -13.37 -6.98
N LYS A 136 3.52 -14.45 -7.57
CA LYS A 136 4.09 -14.38 -8.93
C LYS A 136 3.11 -13.79 -9.95
N LYS A 137 1.83 -14.19 -9.90
CA LYS A 137 0.80 -13.67 -10.78
C LYS A 137 0.60 -12.16 -10.60
N THR A 138 0.66 -11.67 -9.36
CA THR A 138 0.37 -10.27 -9.04
C THR A 138 1.48 -9.28 -9.43
N VAL A 139 2.69 -9.76 -9.71
CA VAL A 139 3.87 -8.94 -10.09
C VAL A 139 4.48 -9.35 -11.43
N SER A 140 3.70 -10.05 -12.26
CA SER A 140 4.11 -10.52 -13.59
C SER A 140 3.23 -9.95 -14.70
N THR A 141 3.78 -9.96 -15.89
CA THR A 141 3.06 -9.84 -17.17
C THR A 141 3.40 -11.07 -18.03
N ASP A 142 2.86 -11.14 -19.23
CA ASP A 142 3.24 -12.17 -20.22
C ASP A 142 4.73 -12.14 -20.59
N LYS A 143 5.44 -11.04 -20.31
CA LYS A 143 6.86 -10.86 -20.65
C LYS A 143 7.81 -11.22 -19.50
N GLY A 144 7.32 -11.37 -18.28
CA GLY A 144 8.16 -11.75 -17.16
C GLY A 144 7.70 -11.32 -15.78
N LEU A 145 8.52 -11.67 -14.79
CA LEU A 145 8.39 -11.27 -13.39
C LEU A 145 9.13 -9.95 -13.17
N TYR A 146 8.52 -9.00 -12.47
CA TYR A 146 9.07 -7.65 -12.24
C TYR A 146 9.24 -7.27 -10.78
N GLY A 147 8.61 -7.97 -9.84
CA GLY A 147 8.61 -7.64 -8.42
C GLY A 147 9.04 -8.79 -7.51
N ALA A 148 9.61 -8.43 -6.38
CA ALA A 148 9.88 -9.33 -5.25
C ALA A 148 9.00 -8.95 -4.06
N PRO A 149 8.58 -9.90 -3.19
CA PRO A 149 7.74 -9.55 -2.05
C PRO A 149 8.43 -8.59 -1.08
N GLN A 150 7.66 -7.65 -0.58
CA GLN A 150 8.02 -6.78 0.53
C GLN A 150 6.91 -6.83 1.57
N GLY A 151 7.19 -7.37 2.73
CA GLY A 151 6.21 -7.69 3.76
C GLY A 151 5.60 -9.08 3.61
N THR A 152 4.44 -9.24 4.23
CA THR A 152 3.62 -10.46 4.24
C THR A 152 2.30 -10.20 3.53
N THR A 153 1.49 -11.23 3.29
CA THR A 153 0.07 -11.05 3.02
C THR A 153 -0.61 -10.39 4.22
N PHE A 154 -1.76 -9.80 4.02
CA PHE A 154 -2.56 -9.15 5.07
C PHE A 154 -4.03 -9.14 4.69
N ASP A 155 -4.90 -9.06 5.70
CA ASP A 155 -6.33 -9.11 5.50
C ASP A 155 -6.96 -7.72 5.66
N GLY A 156 -8.08 -7.48 4.96
CA GLY A 156 -8.99 -6.37 5.19
C GLY A 156 -10.24 -6.84 5.90
N GLY A 157 -10.66 -6.09 6.91
CA GLY A 157 -11.83 -6.37 7.72
C GLY A 157 -11.96 -5.35 8.82
N VAL A 158 -12.18 -5.79 10.05
CA VAL A 158 -12.31 -4.92 11.21
C VAL A 158 -11.31 -5.32 12.30
N MET A 159 -10.39 -4.41 12.60
CA MET A 159 -9.58 -4.50 13.82
C MET A 159 -10.43 -4.04 15.00
N TYR A 160 -10.39 -4.75 16.13
CA TYR A 160 -11.20 -4.40 17.30
C TYR A 160 -10.44 -4.55 18.62
N ASN A 161 -10.88 -3.80 19.66
CA ASN A 161 -10.31 -3.91 20.99
C ASN A 161 -11.01 -5.03 21.76
N LYS A 162 -10.31 -6.14 22.03
CA LYS A 162 -10.81 -7.32 22.75
C LYS A 162 -11.26 -7.00 24.17
N LYS A 163 -10.59 -6.07 24.84
CA LYS A 163 -10.95 -5.68 26.22
C LYS A 163 -12.28 -4.92 26.27
N VAL A 164 -12.52 -4.03 25.32
CA VAL A 164 -13.80 -3.33 25.19
C VAL A 164 -14.94 -4.32 24.93
N TYR A 165 -14.73 -5.26 24.01
CA TYR A 165 -15.71 -6.31 23.72
C TYR A 165 -16.00 -7.17 24.95
N ALA A 166 -14.97 -7.62 25.65
CA ALA A 166 -15.13 -8.40 26.88
C ALA A 166 -15.86 -7.60 27.98
N GLN A 167 -15.50 -6.33 28.19
CA GLN A 167 -16.12 -5.43 29.19
C GLN A 167 -17.61 -5.26 28.93
N LEU A 168 -18.04 -5.20 27.67
CA LEU A 168 -19.44 -4.98 27.30
C LEU A 168 -20.20 -6.28 27.00
N GLY A 169 -19.56 -7.45 27.17
CA GLY A 169 -20.16 -8.75 26.89
C GLY A 169 -20.52 -8.96 25.41
N LEU A 170 -19.73 -8.38 24.50
CA LEU A 170 -19.96 -8.47 23.07
C LEU A 170 -19.25 -9.69 22.48
N SER A 171 -19.89 -10.32 21.51
CA SER A 171 -19.29 -11.34 20.63
C SER A 171 -18.86 -10.74 19.31
N VAL A 172 -17.91 -11.38 18.61
CA VAL A 172 -17.55 -11.03 17.23
C VAL A 172 -18.81 -11.16 16.36
N PRO A 173 -19.21 -10.08 15.64
CA PRO A 173 -20.42 -10.07 14.84
C PRO A 173 -20.28 -11.00 13.62
N GLN A 174 -21.35 -11.72 13.30
CA GLN A 174 -21.41 -12.60 12.13
C GLN A 174 -22.23 -11.98 10.99
N THR A 175 -23.09 -11.01 11.30
CA THR A 175 -23.92 -10.30 10.35
C THR A 175 -23.69 -8.78 10.48
N TRP A 176 -24.09 -8.04 9.45
CA TRP A 176 -24.05 -6.57 9.51
C TRP A 176 -24.96 -6.02 10.64
N ASP A 177 -26.14 -6.60 10.83
CA ASP A 177 -27.03 -6.21 11.92
C ASP A 177 -26.38 -6.41 13.30
N ASP A 178 -25.64 -7.49 13.52
CA ASP A 178 -24.88 -7.71 14.75
C ASP A 178 -23.81 -6.65 14.94
N PHE A 179 -23.11 -6.28 13.86
CA PHE A 179 -22.08 -5.23 13.88
C PHE A 179 -22.66 -3.86 14.26
N ILE A 180 -23.80 -3.50 13.69
CA ILE A 180 -24.54 -2.26 14.03
C ILE A 180 -25.03 -2.33 15.49
N SER A 181 -25.65 -3.43 15.90
CA SER A 181 -26.13 -3.62 17.28
C SER A 181 -25.00 -3.50 18.31
N ASN A 182 -23.84 -4.13 18.04
CA ASN A 182 -22.65 -3.99 18.88
C ASN A 182 -22.16 -2.54 18.93
N SER A 183 -22.13 -1.85 17.78
CA SER A 183 -21.71 -0.46 17.69
C SER A 183 -22.61 0.49 18.46
N GLU A 184 -23.94 0.26 18.47
CA GLU A 184 -24.91 1.01 19.27
C GLU A 184 -24.70 0.79 20.78
N LYS A 185 -24.42 -0.43 21.22
CA LYS A 185 -24.10 -0.74 22.63
C LYS A 185 -22.79 -0.07 23.06
N ILE A 186 -21.76 -0.06 22.20
CA ILE A 186 -20.50 0.60 22.46
C ILE A 186 -20.71 2.12 22.60
N LYS A 187 -21.51 2.72 21.68
CA LYS A 187 -21.88 4.14 21.75
C LYS A 187 -22.61 4.49 23.04
N ALA A 188 -23.56 3.66 23.46
CA ALA A 188 -24.32 3.84 24.71
C ALA A 188 -23.42 3.76 25.96
N ALA A 189 -22.31 3.02 25.91
CA ALA A 189 -21.28 2.98 26.95
C ALA A 189 -20.31 4.18 26.93
N GLY A 190 -20.49 5.14 26.01
CA GLY A 190 -19.65 6.34 25.90
C GLY A 190 -18.29 6.12 25.24
N ILE A 191 -18.12 4.97 24.57
CA ILE A 191 -16.91 4.63 23.81
C ILE A 191 -17.17 4.94 22.32
N THR A 192 -16.15 5.38 21.57
CA THR A 192 -16.25 5.56 20.11
C THR A 192 -16.47 4.19 19.46
N PRO A 193 -17.60 3.95 18.77
CA PRO A 193 -17.90 2.63 18.22
C PRO A 193 -16.95 2.25 17.07
N ILE A 194 -16.88 3.12 16.06
CA ILE A 194 -16.16 2.87 14.80
C ILE A 194 -15.23 4.04 14.55
N LEU A 195 -13.98 3.76 14.23
CA LEU A 195 -13.02 4.76 13.78
C LEU A 195 -13.11 4.95 12.26
N ALA A 196 -13.18 6.21 11.86
CA ALA A 196 -12.92 6.68 10.51
C ALA A 196 -11.76 7.69 10.58
N SER A 197 -10.77 7.58 9.71
CA SER A 197 -9.53 8.36 9.79
C SER A 197 -9.18 9.00 8.45
N TYR A 198 -10.09 9.81 7.92
CA TYR A 198 -9.99 10.41 6.58
C TYR A 198 -8.91 11.50 6.47
N GLY A 199 -8.21 11.83 7.56
CA GLY A 199 -6.94 12.56 7.51
C GLY A 199 -5.88 11.83 6.68
N ASP A 200 -5.97 10.49 6.60
CA ASP A 200 -5.29 9.64 5.62
C ASP A 200 -6.35 9.11 4.66
N THR A 201 -6.52 9.75 3.51
CA THR A 201 -7.66 9.55 2.60
C THR A 201 -7.89 8.09 2.19
N TRP A 202 -6.82 7.32 2.02
CA TRP A 202 -6.87 5.91 1.63
C TRP A 202 -7.67 5.02 2.60
N THR A 203 -7.77 5.42 3.87
CA THR A 203 -8.49 4.63 4.89
C THR A 203 -10.00 4.61 4.67
N SER A 204 -10.54 5.56 3.92
CA SER A 204 -11.97 5.65 3.63
C SER A 204 -12.52 4.48 2.80
N GLN A 205 -11.63 3.76 2.09
CA GLN A 205 -12.02 2.71 1.15
C GLN A 205 -12.37 1.37 1.79
N LEU A 206 -12.08 1.22 3.10
CA LEU A 206 -12.00 -0.12 3.69
C LEU A 206 -13.34 -0.84 3.81
N PHE A 207 -14.46 -0.16 3.94
CA PHE A 207 -15.78 -0.81 3.86
C PHE A 207 -16.08 -1.41 2.49
N VAL A 208 -15.56 -0.83 1.41
CA VAL A 208 -15.77 -1.35 0.05
C VAL A 208 -14.72 -2.39 -0.30
N LEU A 209 -13.44 -2.10 -0.02
CA LEU A 209 -12.37 -3.00 -0.43
C LEU A 209 -12.32 -4.28 0.41
N ALA A 210 -12.56 -4.19 1.72
CA ALA A 210 -12.58 -5.36 2.60
C ALA A 210 -13.85 -6.22 2.42
N ASP A 211 -14.90 -5.68 1.81
CA ASP A 211 -16.12 -6.43 1.50
C ASP A 211 -15.99 -7.33 0.26
N PHE A 212 -14.94 -7.19 -0.53
CA PHE A 212 -14.87 -7.88 -1.82
C PHE A 212 -14.93 -9.41 -1.71
N ALA A 213 -14.36 -10.01 -0.66
CA ALA A 213 -14.48 -11.46 -0.46
C ALA A 213 -15.94 -11.91 -0.23
N ASN A 214 -16.76 -11.08 0.42
CA ASN A 214 -18.20 -11.31 0.57
C ASN A 214 -18.91 -11.20 -0.80
N VAL A 215 -18.55 -10.20 -1.62
CA VAL A 215 -19.06 -10.07 -3.00
C VAL A 215 -18.72 -11.31 -3.82
N ALA A 216 -17.46 -11.76 -3.77
CA ALA A 216 -17.01 -12.95 -4.51
C ALA A 216 -17.64 -14.26 -3.99
N ALA A 217 -17.96 -14.34 -2.69
CA ALA A 217 -18.68 -15.49 -2.13
C ALA A 217 -20.14 -15.58 -2.62
N GLN A 218 -20.78 -14.43 -2.84
CA GLN A 218 -22.14 -14.33 -3.39
C GLN A 218 -22.18 -14.55 -4.91
N ASP A 219 -21.19 -14.02 -5.64
CA ASP A 219 -21.06 -14.20 -7.10
C ASP A 219 -19.59 -14.50 -7.46
N LYS A 220 -19.29 -15.78 -7.66
CA LYS A 220 -17.93 -16.27 -7.97
C LYS A 220 -17.37 -15.74 -9.28
N ASN A 221 -18.21 -15.28 -10.20
CA ASN A 221 -17.79 -14.75 -11.48
C ASN A 221 -17.70 -13.22 -11.48
N TRP A 222 -18.00 -12.57 -10.35
CA TRP A 222 -18.11 -11.12 -10.30
C TRP A 222 -16.87 -10.39 -10.82
N ALA A 223 -15.67 -10.85 -10.48
CA ALA A 223 -14.40 -10.23 -10.91
C ALA A 223 -14.19 -10.33 -12.44
N ASP A 224 -14.52 -11.47 -13.03
CA ASP A 224 -14.43 -11.69 -14.48
C ASP A 224 -15.48 -10.85 -15.21
N ASP A 225 -16.71 -10.87 -14.71
CA ASP A 225 -17.82 -10.10 -15.24
C ASP A 225 -17.58 -8.58 -15.15
N TYR A 226 -16.94 -8.15 -14.04
CA TYR A 226 -16.51 -6.76 -13.86
C TYR A 226 -15.43 -6.40 -14.89
N THR A 227 -14.42 -7.24 -15.07
CA THR A 227 -13.32 -7.03 -16.03
C THR A 227 -13.85 -6.98 -17.46
N ASP A 228 -14.82 -7.82 -17.79
CA ASP A 228 -15.50 -7.89 -19.10
C ASP A 228 -16.58 -6.80 -19.29
N ASN A 229 -16.72 -5.85 -18.35
CA ASN A 229 -17.70 -4.77 -18.40
C ASN A 229 -19.18 -5.24 -18.44
N LYS A 230 -19.50 -6.41 -17.88
CA LYS A 230 -20.88 -6.89 -17.85
C LYS A 230 -21.76 -6.05 -16.92
N SER A 231 -23.02 -5.96 -17.25
CA SER A 231 -23.96 -5.07 -16.56
C SER A 231 -24.37 -5.54 -15.15
N ASN A 232 -24.17 -6.83 -14.81
CA ASN A 232 -24.42 -7.38 -13.49
C ASN A 232 -23.30 -7.06 -12.48
N ALA A 233 -22.06 -6.95 -12.93
CA ALA A 233 -20.91 -6.65 -12.08
C ALA A 233 -20.58 -5.15 -12.10
N LYS A 234 -21.31 -4.38 -11.31
CA LYS A 234 -21.15 -2.93 -11.11
C LYS A 234 -21.29 -2.60 -9.64
N TYR A 235 -20.52 -1.61 -9.17
CA TYR A 235 -20.61 -1.14 -7.78
C TYR A 235 -21.94 -0.47 -7.42
N ALA A 236 -22.66 0.04 -8.43
CA ALA A 236 -24.02 0.57 -8.22
C ALA A 236 -25.10 -0.53 -8.11
N LYS A 237 -24.71 -1.80 -8.03
CA LYS A 237 -25.58 -2.97 -7.91
C LYS A 237 -25.12 -3.91 -6.81
N GLU A 238 -26.09 -4.63 -6.21
CA GLU A 238 -25.76 -5.72 -5.30
C GLU A 238 -25.04 -6.87 -6.05
N PRO A 239 -24.13 -7.57 -5.35
CA PRO A 239 -23.76 -7.40 -3.94
C PRO A 239 -22.73 -6.28 -3.69
N ALA A 240 -22.05 -5.72 -4.69
CA ALA A 240 -20.95 -4.77 -4.49
C ALA A 240 -21.39 -3.38 -3.98
N LEU A 241 -22.71 -3.07 -4.00
CA LEU A 241 -23.24 -1.84 -3.43
C LEU A 241 -23.21 -1.86 -1.89
N GLU A 242 -23.21 -3.04 -1.25
CA GLU A 242 -23.22 -3.20 0.21
C GLU A 242 -22.13 -2.33 0.89
N GLY A 243 -20.87 -2.38 0.44
CA GLY A 243 -19.79 -1.61 1.06
C GLY A 243 -20.02 -0.08 1.05
N PHE A 244 -20.67 0.47 0.01
CA PHE A 244 -21.07 1.88 -0.03
C PHE A 244 -22.23 2.15 0.92
N THR A 245 -23.22 1.25 0.99
CA THR A 245 -24.38 1.34 1.88
C THR A 245 -23.93 1.31 3.33
N HIS A 246 -23.02 0.41 3.70
CA HIS A 246 -22.44 0.29 5.02
C HIS A 246 -21.67 1.56 5.42
N THR A 247 -20.89 2.14 4.49
CA THR A 247 -20.21 3.43 4.72
C THR A 247 -21.19 4.54 5.05
N GLN A 248 -22.29 4.65 4.32
CA GLN A 248 -23.33 5.64 4.57
C GLN A 248 -24.04 5.39 5.90
N GLU A 249 -24.45 4.16 6.18
CA GLU A 249 -25.23 3.80 7.36
C GLU A 249 -24.51 4.12 8.67
N VAL A 250 -23.21 3.76 8.78
CA VAL A 250 -22.44 4.03 10.00
C VAL A 250 -22.32 5.53 10.26
N PHE A 251 -22.25 6.35 9.20
CA PHE A 251 -22.26 7.79 9.30
C PHE A 251 -23.63 8.33 9.71
N ASP A 252 -24.69 7.94 9.04
CA ASP A 252 -26.06 8.41 9.28
C ASP A 252 -26.53 8.07 10.70
N LYS A 253 -26.12 6.91 11.25
CA LYS A 253 -26.37 6.51 12.64
C LYS A 253 -25.46 7.23 13.66
N GLY A 254 -24.50 8.03 13.18
CA GLY A 254 -23.53 8.72 14.05
C GLY A 254 -22.69 7.73 14.87
N LEU A 255 -22.24 6.63 14.26
CA LEU A 255 -21.42 5.59 14.91
C LEU A 255 -19.92 5.84 14.70
N VAL A 256 -19.53 6.80 13.87
CA VAL A 256 -18.14 7.16 13.65
C VAL A 256 -17.69 8.29 14.61
N ASN A 257 -16.38 8.40 14.82
CA ASN A 257 -15.78 9.50 15.60
C ASN A 257 -16.09 10.87 14.98
N LYS A 258 -16.19 11.91 15.79
CA LYS A 258 -16.56 13.26 15.32
C LYS A 258 -15.47 13.96 14.50
N ASP A 259 -14.22 13.63 14.75
CA ASP A 259 -13.02 14.17 14.11
C ASP A 259 -12.56 13.36 12.90
N TYR A 260 -13.42 12.53 12.34
CA TYR A 260 -13.11 11.60 11.23
C TYR A 260 -12.37 12.27 10.06
N ALA A 261 -12.70 13.52 9.75
CA ALA A 261 -12.11 14.22 8.61
C ALA A 261 -10.62 14.57 8.79
N SER A 262 -10.14 14.65 10.04
CA SER A 262 -8.77 15.03 10.37
C SER A 262 -7.98 13.96 11.11
N LEU A 263 -8.65 12.93 11.65
CA LEU A 263 -7.99 11.84 12.34
C LEU A 263 -7.11 11.07 11.36
N THR A 264 -5.86 10.85 11.73
CA THR A 264 -4.92 10.03 10.96
C THR A 264 -4.99 8.56 11.39
N ASN A 265 -4.56 7.64 10.51
CA ASN A 265 -4.48 6.21 10.79
C ASN A 265 -3.68 5.92 12.07
N VAL A 266 -2.50 6.52 12.23
CA VAL A 266 -1.66 6.31 13.43
C VAL A 266 -2.36 6.72 14.72
N ASN A 267 -3.08 7.84 14.71
CA ASN A 267 -3.84 8.30 15.87
C ASN A 267 -5.09 7.42 16.12
N ALA A 268 -5.75 6.95 15.07
CA ALA A 268 -6.86 6.00 15.17
C ALA A 268 -6.41 4.69 15.84
N LEU A 269 -5.29 4.13 15.43
CA LEU A 269 -4.71 2.92 16.03
C LEU A 269 -4.39 3.10 17.52
N LYS A 270 -3.92 4.28 17.92
CA LYS A 270 -3.69 4.59 19.33
C LYS A 270 -5.00 4.66 20.14
N LEU A 271 -6.08 5.20 19.54
CA LEU A 271 -7.40 5.19 20.19
C LEU A 271 -7.94 3.77 20.33
N LEU A 272 -7.77 2.94 19.29
CA LEU A 272 -8.14 1.52 19.31
C LEU A 272 -7.34 0.76 20.38
N ALA A 273 -6.02 0.87 20.39
CA ALA A 273 -5.14 0.16 21.32
C ALA A 273 -5.47 0.51 22.79
N THR A 274 -5.80 1.77 23.06
CA THR A 274 -6.11 2.25 24.44
C THR A 274 -7.58 2.04 24.84
N GLY A 275 -8.41 1.42 24.02
CA GLY A 275 -9.84 1.19 24.31
C GLY A 275 -10.71 2.45 24.31
N LYS A 276 -10.21 3.57 23.80
CA LYS A 276 -11.00 4.80 23.59
C LYS A 276 -11.94 4.68 22.41
N ALA A 277 -11.65 3.75 21.52
CA ALA A 277 -12.49 3.30 20.43
C ALA A 277 -12.50 1.77 20.39
N ALA A 278 -13.55 1.19 19.83
CA ALA A 278 -13.75 -0.25 19.88
C ALA A 278 -13.45 -0.97 18.58
N GLN A 279 -13.73 -0.37 17.42
CA GLN A 279 -13.66 -1.00 16.12
C GLN A 279 -13.01 -0.06 15.08
N TYR A 280 -12.26 -0.64 14.15
CA TYR A 280 -11.61 0.10 13.09
C TYR A 280 -11.60 -0.73 11.80
N PRO A 281 -12.48 -0.44 10.83
CA PRO A 281 -12.41 -1.03 9.49
C PRO A 281 -11.08 -0.70 8.86
N MET A 282 -10.20 -1.72 8.72
CA MET A 282 -8.80 -1.49 8.36
C MET A 282 -8.14 -2.78 7.83
N ILE A 283 -7.02 -2.60 7.15
CA ILE A 283 -6.11 -3.68 6.79
C ILE A 283 -5.19 -4.02 7.96
N THR A 284 -4.93 -5.30 8.16
CA THR A 284 -4.17 -5.79 9.33
C THR A 284 -2.70 -5.42 9.31
N SER A 285 -2.13 -5.13 8.14
CA SER A 285 -0.72 -4.71 8.01
C SER A 285 -0.36 -3.47 8.85
N VAL A 286 -1.34 -2.61 9.19
CA VAL A 286 -1.09 -1.43 10.04
C VAL A 286 -0.81 -1.77 11.51
N ILE A 287 -0.93 -3.05 11.94
CA ILE A 287 -0.63 -3.49 13.32
C ILE A 287 0.82 -3.16 13.71
N ALA A 288 1.73 -3.06 12.75
CA ALA A 288 3.10 -2.62 12.95
C ALA A 288 3.22 -1.27 13.69
N ASN A 289 2.29 -0.35 13.44
CA ASN A 289 2.21 0.92 14.14
C ASN A 289 1.83 0.76 15.62
N VAL A 290 0.99 -0.22 15.94
CA VAL A 290 0.63 -0.54 17.34
C VAL A 290 1.82 -1.19 18.04
N VAL A 291 2.51 -2.13 17.39
CA VAL A 291 3.75 -2.74 17.93
C VAL A 291 4.76 -1.67 18.33
N GLN A 292 4.91 -0.63 17.52
CA GLN A 292 5.86 0.42 17.76
C GLN A 292 5.40 1.44 18.81
N SER A 293 4.13 1.84 18.79
CA SER A 293 3.61 2.93 19.62
C SER A 293 2.97 2.46 20.93
N ASN A 294 2.42 1.27 20.95
CA ASN A 294 1.65 0.68 22.05
C ASN A 294 1.94 -0.82 22.18
N PRO A 295 3.21 -1.24 22.39
CA PRO A 295 3.60 -2.66 22.36
C PRO A 295 2.87 -3.51 23.42
N ASP A 296 2.57 -2.95 24.60
CA ASP A 296 1.87 -3.66 25.67
C ASP A 296 0.40 -3.97 25.34
N GLN A 297 -0.19 -3.24 24.37
CA GLN A 297 -1.60 -3.39 23.97
C GLN A 297 -1.76 -4.13 22.64
N VAL A 298 -0.69 -4.56 21.98
CA VAL A 298 -0.76 -5.21 20.67
C VAL A 298 -1.67 -6.46 20.69
N ASN A 299 -1.62 -7.25 21.76
CA ASN A 299 -2.45 -8.44 21.92
C ASN A 299 -3.89 -8.15 22.40
N ASP A 300 -4.19 -6.89 22.74
CA ASP A 300 -5.56 -6.44 23.00
C ASP A 300 -6.33 -6.16 21.70
N ILE A 301 -5.62 -6.11 20.57
CA ILE A 301 -6.22 -5.94 19.25
C ILE A 301 -6.53 -7.33 18.66
N GLY A 302 -7.76 -7.50 18.22
CA GLY A 302 -8.22 -8.64 17.44
C GLY A 302 -8.65 -8.25 16.05
N TYR A 303 -9.04 -9.24 15.28
CA TYR A 303 -9.51 -9.10 13.90
C TYR A 303 -10.77 -9.93 13.66
N PHE A 304 -11.65 -9.44 12.84
CA PHE A 304 -12.71 -10.22 12.20
C PHE A 304 -12.97 -9.70 10.78
N ALA A 305 -13.35 -10.61 9.88
CA ALA A 305 -13.74 -10.26 8.52
C ALA A 305 -14.94 -9.31 8.54
N LEU A 306 -15.03 -8.40 7.58
CA LEU A 306 -16.15 -7.46 7.50
C LEU A 306 -17.47 -8.24 7.40
N PRO A 307 -18.42 -8.05 8.34
CA PRO A 307 -19.71 -8.72 8.27
C PRO A 307 -20.50 -8.28 7.03
N SER A 308 -21.22 -9.21 6.44
CA SER A 308 -22.09 -9.02 5.27
C SER A 308 -23.56 -9.08 5.64
N ASP A 309 -24.43 -8.54 4.78
CA ASP A 309 -25.90 -8.66 4.91
C ASP A 309 -26.37 -10.08 4.66
N SER A 310 -25.61 -10.88 3.90
CA SER A 310 -26.04 -12.16 3.35
C SER A 310 -25.08 -13.31 3.59
N GLY A 311 -24.90 -13.79 4.79
CA GLY A 311 -24.19 -15.05 5.01
C GLY A 311 -22.95 -14.97 5.88
N THR A 312 -22.09 -15.97 5.77
CA THR A 312 -20.84 -16.08 6.56
C THR A 312 -19.82 -15.04 6.07
N PRO A 313 -19.22 -14.24 6.96
CA PRO A 313 -18.21 -13.27 6.58
C PRO A 313 -16.96 -13.94 6.00
N HIS A 314 -16.42 -13.36 4.94
CA HIS A 314 -15.19 -13.77 4.30
C HIS A 314 -14.12 -12.67 4.41
N ALA A 315 -12.92 -13.03 4.81
CA ALA A 315 -11.80 -12.12 4.87
C ALA A 315 -11.24 -11.83 3.48
N THR A 316 -11.14 -10.56 3.12
CA THR A 316 -10.48 -10.16 1.87
C THR A 316 -8.98 -10.12 2.10
N VAL A 317 -8.24 -10.94 1.34
CA VAL A 317 -6.78 -11.11 1.46
C VAL A 317 -6.06 -10.26 0.42
N TRP A 318 -5.07 -9.50 0.89
CA TRP A 318 -4.09 -8.81 0.05
C TRP A 318 -2.79 -9.58 0.00
N GLU A 319 -2.23 -9.71 -1.20
CA GLU A 319 -0.86 -10.16 -1.40
C GLU A 319 0.14 -9.11 -0.92
N ALA A 320 1.37 -9.55 -0.63
CA ALA A 320 2.46 -8.66 -0.25
C ALA A 320 2.69 -7.55 -1.28
N ASN A 321 3.18 -6.40 -0.82
CA ASN A 321 3.67 -5.37 -1.73
C ASN A 321 4.86 -5.87 -2.54
N GLY A 322 5.14 -5.22 -3.66
CA GLY A 322 6.29 -5.50 -4.50
C GLY A 322 7.46 -4.54 -4.26
N ALA A 323 8.67 -5.07 -4.27
CA ALA A 323 9.91 -4.31 -4.45
C ALA A 323 10.29 -4.35 -5.93
N TYR A 324 10.37 -3.18 -6.56
CA TYR A 324 10.57 -3.01 -7.99
C TYR A 324 11.83 -2.22 -8.30
N ILE A 325 12.43 -2.46 -9.47
CA ILE A 325 13.59 -1.73 -9.99
C ILE A 325 13.16 -1.02 -11.28
N PRO A 326 13.26 0.32 -11.36
CA PRO A 326 12.89 1.03 -12.59
C PRO A 326 13.88 0.78 -13.72
N LYS A 327 13.42 0.90 -14.94
CA LYS A 327 14.22 0.72 -16.17
C LYS A 327 15.42 1.67 -16.24
N SER A 328 15.31 2.84 -15.61
CA SER A 328 16.38 3.85 -15.54
C SER A 328 17.57 3.43 -14.67
N THR A 329 17.42 2.46 -13.76
CA THR A 329 18.51 1.93 -12.94
C THR A 329 19.35 0.96 -13.78
N THR A 330 20.63 1.26 -13.97
CA THR A 330 21.56 0.53 -14.86
C THR A 330 22.93 0.33 -14.22
N GLY A 331 23.80 -0.47 -14.86
CA GLY A 331 25.19 -0.68 -14.45
C GLY A 331 25.35 -1.17 -13.02
N ASP A 332 26.33 -0.61 -12.27
CA ASP A 332 26.62 -1.00 -10.90
C ASP A 332 25.45 -0.76 -9.95
N LYS A 333 24.62 0.26 -10.21
CA LYS A 333 23.42 0.52 -9.43
C LYS A 333 22.40 -0.57 -9.62
N LEU A 334 22.20 -1.09 -10.83
CA LEU A 334 21.29 -2.21 -11.09
C LEU A 334 21.78 -3.48 -10.36
N ALA A 335 23.07 -3.77 -10.42
CA ALA A 335 23.64 -4.91 -9.71
C ALA A 335 23.44 -4.78 -8.18
N ALA A 336 23.64 -3.58 -7.62
CA ALA A 336 23.42 -3.31 -6.20
C ALA A 336 21.94 -3.35 -5.81
N ALA A 337 21.05 -2.83 -6.65
CA ALA A 337 19.59 -2.88 -6.47
C ALA A 337 19.07 -4.34 -6.44
N LYS A 338 19.51 -5.18 -7.39
CA LYS A 338 19.18 -6.61 -7.40
C LYS A 338 19.67 -7.33 -6.14
N LYS A 339 20.89 -7.03 -5.66
CA LYS A 339 21.40 -7.57 -4.38
C LYS A 339 20.54 -7.13 -3.19
N PHE A 340 20.08 -5.87 -3.17
CA PHE A 340 19.20 -5.37 -2.10
C PHE A 340 17.85 -6.06 -2.13
N VAL A 341 17.23 -6.21 -3.30
CA VAL A 341 15.97 -6.94 -3.49
C VAL A 341 16.10 -8.41 -3.08
N ALA A 342 17.20 -9.08 -3.42
CA ALA A 342 17.49 -10.44 -2.96
C ALA A 342 17.66 -10.52 -1.43
N PHE A 343 18.33 -9.53 -0.83
CA PHE A 343 18.55 -9.46 0.62
C PHE A 343 17.24 -9.33 1.39
N ILE A 344 16.31 -8.48 0.98
CA ILE A 344 15.02 -8.33 1.68
C ILE A 344 14.18 -9.62 1.66
N ASN A 345 14.43 -10.52 0.70
CA ASN A 345 13.79 -11.81 0.55
C ASN A 345 14.65 -13.00 1.09
N SER A 346 15.74 -12.69 1.80
CA SER A 346 16.55 -13.69 2.50
C SER A 346 16.01 -13.92 3.93
N PRO A 347 16.39 -15.05 4.60
CA PRO A 347 16.01 -15.27 5.99
C PRO A 347 16.34 -14.10 6.93
N THR A 348 17.47 -13.43 6.69
CA THR A 348 17.84 -12.22 7.46
C THR A 348 16.91 -11.04 7.20
N GLY A 349 16.61 -10.75 5.93
CA GLY A 349 15.69 -9.68 5.56
C GLY A 349 14.27 -9.94 6.07
N CYS A 350 13.79 -11.16 5.97
CA CYS A 350 12.48 -11.57 6.49
C CYS A 350 12.41 -11.43 8.02
N LYS A 351 13.47 -11.83 8.73
CA LYS A 351 13.51 -11.63 10.19
C LYS A 351 13.44 -10.16 10.56
N ILE A 352 14.13 -9.28 9.85
CA ILE A 352 14.07 -7.83 10.09
C ILE A 352 12.66 -7.30 9.81
N GLN A 353 12.02 -7.74 8.74
CA GLN A 353 10.64 -7.38 8.43
C GLN A 353 9.69 -7.87 9.52
N ALA A 354 9.86 -9.09 9.99
CA ALA A 354 9.06 -9.66 11.07
C ALA A 354 9.26 -8.90 12.40
N ASP A 355 10.51 -8.61 12.77
CA ASP A 355 10.84 -7.94 14.03
C ASP A 355 10.38 -6.46 14.04
N ALA A 356 10.41 -5.79 12.89
CA ALA A 356 10.07 -4.37 12.77
C ALA A 356 8.59 -4.12 12.47
N GLY A 357 7.95 -5.04 11.77
CA GLY A 357 6.62 -4.83 11.20
C GLY A 357 5.57 -5.76 11.74
N THR A 358 5.93 -6.81 12.42
CA THR A 358 5.02 -7.89 12.77
C THR A 358 4.34 -8.46 11.53
N PRO A 359 4.52 -9.73 11.18
CA PRO A 359 3.82 -10.30 10.04
C PRO A 359 2.32 -10.22 10.32
N ALA A 360 1.58 -9.65 9.38
CA ALA A 360 0.13 -9.66 9.37
C ALA A 360 -0.42 -10.90 8.66
N GLY A 361 0.46 -11.81 8.19
CA GLY A 361 0.13 -13.04 7.49
C GLY A 361 1.39 -13.79 7.07
N PRO A 362 1.29 -14.85 6.24
CA PRO A 362 2.42 -15.56 5.71
C PRO A 362 3.25 -14.71 4.74
N PHE A 363 4.55 -15.01 4.65
CA PHE A 363 5.39 -14.43 3.62
C PHE A 363 5.06 -15.04 2.25
N ALA A 364 5.13 -14.22 1.21
CA ALA A 364 4.92 -14.67 -0.17
C ALA A 364 6.15 -15.39 -0.78
N THR A 365 7.02 -15.92 0.06
CA THR A 365 8.21 -16.71 -0.32
C THR A 365 8.47 -17.82 0.70
N SER A 366 8.82 -19.01 0.21
CA SER A 366 9.18 -20.15 1.05
C SER A 366 10.50 -19.98 1.82
N ALA A 367 11.30 -18.98 1.47
CA ALA A 367 12.54 -18.65 2.19
C ALA A 367 12.30 -18.02 3.58
N CYS A 368 11.05 -17.65 3.90
CA CYS A 368 10.67 -16.89 5.08
C CYS A 368 9.60 -17.62 5.90
N THR A 369 9.66 -17.47 7.22
CA THR A 369 8.68 -18.06 8.13
C THR A 369 8.11 -17.00 9.06
N VAL A 370 6.83 -17.12 9.40
CA VAL A 370 6.17 -16.29 10.42
C VAL A 370 6.70 -16.68 11.79
N PRO A 371 7.11 -15.72 12.65
CA PRO A 371 7.57 -16.04 14.00
C PRO A 371 6.44 -16.54 14.90
N ASP A 372 6.76 -17.42 15.84
CA ASP A 372 5.79 -17.96 16.81
C ASP A 372 5.16 -16.90 17.73
N ASN A 373 5.84 -15.78 17.91
CA ASN A 373 5.38 -14.64 18.73
C ASN A 373 4.58 -13.59 17.95
N ALA A 374 4.03 -13.94 16.78
CA ALA A 374 3.14 -13.05 16.03
C ALA A 374 1.95 -12.58 16.89
N PRO A 375 1.41 -11.36 16.68
CA PRO A 375 0.30 -10.82 17.45
C PRO A 375 -0.94 -11.70 17.44
N ALA A 376 -1.79 -11.55 18.47
CA ALA A 376 -3.06 -12.25 18.57
C ALA A 376 -3.97 -12.06 17.36
N LEU A 377 -3.94 -10.89 16.74
CA LEU A 377 -4.65 -10.56 15.51
C LEU A 377 -4.32 -11.54 14.35
N VAL A 378 -3.06 -11.94 14.18
CA VAL A 378 -2.66 -12.90 13.14
C VAL A 378 -3.32 -14.27 13.36
N LYS A 379 -3.51 -14.69 14.62
CA LYS A 379 -4.23 -15.92 14.93
C LYS A 379 -5.72 -15.84 14.60
N ASP A 380 -6.30 -14.64 14.68
CA ASP A 380 -7.70 -14.43 14.31
C ASP A 380 -7.86 -14.49 12.77
N GLU A 381 -6.89 -13.98 11.98
CA GLU A 381 -6.84 -14.10 10.51
C GLU A 381 -6.71 -15.56 10.04
N LEU A 382 -5.78 -16.30 10.65
CA LEU A 382 -5.53 -17.70 10.28
C LEU A 382 -6.78 -18.58 10.38
N LYS A 383 -7.73 -18.28 11.28
CA LYS A 383 -9.01 -19.02 11.37
C LYS A 383 -9.84 -18.90 10.09
N TYR A 384 -9.88 -17.72 9.46
CA TYR A 384 -10.60 -17.56 8.20
C TYR A 384 -9.98 -18.39 7.07
N GLN A 385 -8.63 -18.53 7.08
CA GLN A 385 -7.93 -19.39 6.12
C GLN A 385 -8.21 -20.87 6.40
N GLU A 386 -8.15 -21.31 7.67
CA GLU A 386 -8.46 -22.68 8.09
C GLU A 386 -9.90 -23.08 7.74
N ASP A 387 -10.84 -22.16 7.90
CA ASP A 387 -12.27 -22.36 7.63
C ASP A 387 -12.63 -22.16 6.13
N ASN A 388 -11.65 -21.87 5.24
CA ASN A 388 -11.87 -21.53 3.83
C ASN A 388 -12.80 -20.32 3.63
N GLN A 389 -12.76 -19.35 4.54
CA GLN A 389 -13.56 -18.12 4.53
C GLN A 389 -12.69 -16.92 4.12
N THR A 390 -11.95 -17.08 3.04
CA THR A 390 -11.08 -16.04 2.47
C THR A 390 -11.33 -15.87 0.98
N GLY A 391 -11.02 -14.67 0.46
CA GLY A 391 -10.99 -14.39 -0.97
C GLY A 391 -9.95 -13.33 -1.29
N LEU A 392 -9.28 -13.43 -2.45
CA LEU A 392 -8.33 -12.42 -2.90
C LEU A 392 -9.04 -11.09 -3.16
N ALA A 393 -8.39 -9.99 -2.83
CA ALA A 393 -8.86 -8.65 -3.17
C ALA A 393 -8.99 -8.50 -4.69
N LEU A 394 -10.00 -7.73 -5.14
CA LEU A 394 -10.32 -7.54 -6.56
C LEU A 394 -9.13 -7.12 -7.40
N GLU A 395 -8.21 -6.34 -6.84
CA GLU A 395 -7.03 -5.84 -7.55
C GLU A 395 -6.03 -6.93 -7.98
N PHE A 396 -6.20 -8.18 -7.50
CA PHE A 396 -5.43 -9.34 -7.96
C PHE A 396 -6.18 -10.20 -8.98
N LEU A 397 -7.48 -9.96 -9.14
CA LEU A 397 -8.37 -10.68 -10.03
C LEU A 397 -8.73 -9.85 -11.28
N SER A 398 -8.62 -8.53 -11.19
CA SER A 398 -8.89 -7.59 -12.29
C SER A 398 -7.77 -6.56 -12.41
N PRO A 399 -7.35 -6.18 -13.62
CA PRO A 399 -6.37 -5.10 -13.82
C PRO A 399 -6.98 -3.70 -13.62
N ILE A 400 -8.30 -3.61 -13.40
CA ILE A 400 -9.02 -2.35 -13.36
C ILE A 400 -9.29 -1.94 -11.90
N LYS A 401 -8.81 -0.75 -11.52
CA LYS A 401 -9.16 -0.10 -10.25
C LYS A 401 -9.32 1.40 -10.51
N GLY A 402 -10.48 1.94 -10.22
CA GLY A 402 -10.73 3.38 -10.33
C GLY A 402 -9.86 4.16 -9.33
N PRO A 403 -9.16 5.22 -9.76
CA PRO A 403 -8.21 5.92 -8.91
C PRO A 403 -8.85 6.85 -7.86
N ASN A 404 -10.16 7.12 -7.95
CA ASN A 404 -10.83 8.10 -7.09
C ASN A 404 -11.71 7.48 -6.00
N LEU A 405 -11.66 6.16 -5.75
CA LEU A 405 -12.49 5.49 -4.76
C LEU A 405 -12.41 6.16 -3.38
N GLU A 406 -11.21 6.52 -2.91
CA GLU A 406 -11.00 7.17 -1.62
C GLU A 406 -11.74 8.52 -1.51
N LYS A 407 -11.69 9.35 -2.55
CA LYS A 407 -12.35 10.66 -2.56
C LYS A 407 -13.87 10.52 -2.63
N ILE A 408 -14.34 9.53 -3.37
CA ILE A 408 -15.77 9.22 -3.49
C ILE A 408 -16.30 8.73 -2.14
N LEU A 409 -15.58 7.83 -1.46
CA LEU A 409 -16.01 7.28 -0.17
C LEU A 409 -15.90 8.29 0.98
N ILE A 410 -14.97 9.26 0.91
CA ILE A 410 -15.01 10.40 1.82
C ILE A 410 -16.32 11.18 1.67
N GLN A 411 -16.82 11.40 0.44
CA GLN A 411 -18.10 12.09 0.23
C GLN A 411 -19.28 11.28 0.78
N VAL A 412 -19.28 9.96 0.61
CA VAL A 412 -20.33 9.09 1.17
C VAL A 412 -20.24 9.06 2.70
N GLY A 413 -19.06 8.79 3.25
CA GLY A 413 -18.84 8.69 4.69
C GLY A 413 -18.85 10.03 5.45
N SER A 414 -19.10 11.15 4.76
CA SER A 414 -19.35 12.47 5.34
C SER A 414 -20.74 13.02 5.03
N GLY A 415 -21.62 12.22 4.43
CA GLY A 415 -23.00 12.59 4.12
C GLY A 415 -23.15 13.60 2.96
N ILE A 416 -22.08 13.86 2.19
CA ILE A 416 -22.13 14.75 1.01
C ILE A 416 -22.82 14.04 -0.16
N SER A 417 -22.60 12.74 -0.31
CA SER A 417 -23.20 11.90 -1.36
C SER A 417 -23.88 10.70 -0.74
N THR A 418 -24.94 10.21 -1.38
CA THR A 418 -25.52 8.91 -0.99
C THR A 418 -24.67 7.74 -1.49
N ALA A 419 -24.82 6.57 -0.87
CA ALA A 419 -24.17 5.32 -1.29
C ALA A 419 -24.36 5.05 -2.78
N LYS A 420 -25.60 5.13 -3.27
CA LYS A 420 -25.91 4.92 -4.69
C LYS A 420 -25.25 5.93 -5.62
N GLN A 421 -25.17 7.20 -5.23
CA GLN A 421 -24.46 8.23 -6.00
C GLN A 421 -22.95 7.96 -6.02
N GLY A 422 -22.36 7.62 -4.86
CA GLY A 422 -20.95 7.27 -4.76
C GLY A 422 -20.59 6.05 -5.61
N ALA A 423 -21.36 4.99 -5.52
CA ALA A 423 -21.16 3.76 -6.31
C ALA A 423 -21.27 4.01 -7.81
N ALA A 424 -22.27 4.81 -8.26
CA ALA A 424 -22.41 5.19 -9.66
C ALA A 424 -21.26 6.07 -10.16
N LEU A 425 -20.73 6.98 -9.33
CA LEU A 425 -19.55 7.76 -9.65
C LEU A 425 -18.29 6.88 -9.76
N TYR A 426 -18.19 5.87 -8.90
CA TYR A 426 -17.07 4.94 -8.95
C TYR A 426 -17.14 4.03 -10.20
N ASP A 427 -18.32 3.59 -10.63
CA ASP A 427 -18.47 2.86 -11.90
C ASP A 427 -18.03 3.71 -13.11
N GLN A 428 -18.23 5.02 -13.08
CA GLN A 428 -17.73 5.94 -14.13
C GLN A 428 -16.20 6.10 -14.06
N ASP A 429 -15.64 6.18 -12.87
CA ASP A 429 -14.19 6.27 -12.65
C ASP A 429 -13.48 4.99 -13.12
N VAL A 430 -14.04 3.83 -12.79
CA VAL A 430 -13.61 2.51 -13.27
C VAL A 430 -13.64 2.45 -14.80
N LYS A 431 -14.72 2.93 -15.44
CA LYS A 431 -14.81 2.98 -16.90
C LYS A 431 -13.69 3.82 -17.51
N ALA A 432 -13.47 5.01 -16.97
CA ALA A 432 -12.41 5.89 -17.46
C ALA A 432 -11.01 5.22 -17.34
N GLN A 433 -10.75 4.56 -16.21
CA GLN A 433 -9.49 3.84 -15.97
C GLN A 433 -9.34 2.65 -16.93
N ALA A 434 -10.39 1.85 -17.14
CA ALA A 434 -10.36 0.71 -18.06
C ALA A 434 -10.05 1.14 -19.50
N GLN A 435 -10.67 2.24 -19.95
CA GLN A 435 -10.40 2.84 -21.28
C GLN A 435 -8.95 3.35 -21.38
N GLN A 436 -8.43 3.99 -20.33
CA GLN A 436 -7.03 4.43 -20.29
C GLN A 436 -6.05 3.25 -20.36
N LEU A 437 -6.37 2.13 -19.71
CA LEU A 437 -5.58 0.90 -19.78
C LEU A 437 -5.75 0.12 -21.10
N GLY A 438 -6.70 0.52 -21.94
CA GLY A 438 -7.00 -0.19 -23.19
C GLY A 438 -7.65 -1.55 -22.99
N VAL A 439 -8.36 -1.75 -21.88
CA VAL A 439 -9.05 -3.01 -21.59
C VAL A 439 -10.18 -3.21 -22.60
N LYS A 440 -10.20 -4.37 -23.23
CA LYS A 440 -11.20 -4.69 -24.28
C LYS A 440 -12.63 -4.72 -23.69
N GLY A 441 -13.54 -4.09 -24.38
CA GLY A 441 -14.97 -4.10 -23.99
C GLY A 441 -15.44 -2.88 -23.17
N TRP A 442 -14.54 -1.95 -22.88
CA TRP A 442 -14.84 -0.75 -22.08
C TRP A 442 -14.97 0.54 -22.92
#